data_44902da361e8f021578c01799e74ebf8
#
_entry.id   44902da361e8f021578c01799e74ebf8
#
_cell.length_a   1.000
_cell.length_b   1.000
_cell.length_c   1.000
_cell.angle_alpha   90.00
_cell.angle_beta   90.00
_cell.angle_gamma   90.00
#
_symmetry.space_group_name_H-M   'P 1'
#
loop_
_entity.id
_entity.type
_entity.pdbx_description
1 polymer ?
#
loop_
_entity_poly.entity_id
_entity_poly.type
_entity_poly.pdbx_seq_one_letter_code
_entity_poly.pdbx_strand_id
1 'polypeptide(L)'
;MGTAENVELVRRGFEAFNAGDMKSLGGMLAEDAVWHVAGSGVLSGTKQGRDAILAYFGELGARTQGNFQAKVEDIVGGENHTVAIQQTQATNNGKTLDMGTVITFVVRDGKIAEGREYSADTAAWDDFWV
;
A
#
# COMPACT_ATOMS: atom_id res chain seq x y z
N MET A 1 13.37 -1.66 -18.01
CA MET A 1 13.55 -1.48 -16.56
C MET A 1 13.91 -2.80 -15.94
N GLY A 2 14.89 -2.81 -15.06
CA GLY A 2 15.35 -4.01 -14.41
C GLY A 2 14.54 -4.33 -13.15
N THR A 3 14.56 -5.59 -12.74
CA THR A 3 13.90 -6.02 -11.50
C THR A 3 14.49 -5.31 -10.27
N ALA A 4 15.81 -5.08 -10.24
CA ALA A 4 16.46 -4.37 -9.15
C ALA A 4 15.97 -2.92 -9.02
N GLU A 5 15.76 -2.24 -10.15
CA GLU A 5 15.23 -0.88 -10.16
C GLU A 5 13.78 -0.83 -9.67
N ASN A 6 12.98 -1.83 -10.02
CA ASN A 6 11.60 -1.93 -9.57
C ASN A 6 11.53 -2.19 -8.06
N VAL A 7 12.40 -3.06 -7.54
CA VAL A 7 12.51 -3.32 -6.10
C VAL A 7 12.86 -2.03 -5.35
N GLU A 8 13.82 -1.27 -5.88
CA GLU A 8 14.23 -0.01 -5.24
C GLU A 8 13.12 1.03 -5.27
N LEU A 9 12.38 1.12 -6.37
CA LEU A 9 11.22 2.02 -6.47
C LEU A 9 10.18 1.68 -5.39
N VAL A 10 9.84 0.41 -5.25
CA VAL A 10 8.87 -0.03 -4.25
C VAL A 10 9.38 0.26 -2.84
N ARG A 11 10.67 0.01 -2.57
CA ARG A 11 11.28 0.31 -1.27
C ARG A 11 11.13 1.79 -0.92
N ARG A 12 11.44 2.67 -1.85
CA ARG A 12 11.30 4.12 -1.64
C ARG A 12 9.83 4.52 -1.44
N GLY A 13 8.92 3.81 -2.10
CA GLY A 13 7.48 4.03 -1.90
C GLY A 13 7.06 3.75 -0.46
N PHE A 14 7.53 2.64 0.11
CA PHE A 14 7.24 2.32 1.51
C PHE A 14 7.86 3.33 2.46
N GLU A 15 9.09 3.76 2.19
CA GLU A 15 9.75 4.78 3.02
C GLU A 15 8.94 6.08 3.02
N ALA A 16 8.49 6.52 1.86
CA ALA A 16 7.68 7.74 1.75
C ALA A 16 6.33 7.57 2.47
N PHE A 17 5.68 6.42 2.29
CA PHE A 17 4.41 6.14 2.95
C PHE A 17 4.56 6.18 4.46
N ASN A 18 5.54 5.48 5.01
CA ASN A 18 5.75 5.42 6.47
C ASN A 18 6.18 6.76 7.06
N ALA A 19 6.78 7.62 6.25
CA ALA A 19 7.18 8.97 6.66
C ALA A 19 6.05 9.99 6.50
N GLY A 20 4.91 9.60 5.90
CA GLY A 20 3.82 10.52 5.61
C GLY A 20 4.13 11.48 4.47
N ASP A 21 5.10 11.14 3.63
CA ASP A 21 5.55 11.99 2.52
C ASP A 21 4.73 11.69 1.26
N MET A 22 3.51 12.23 1.23
CA MET A 22 2.57 11.97 0.12
C MET A 22 3.04 12.62 -1.18
N LYS A 23 3.80 13.70 -1.11
CA LYS A 23 4.33 14.36 -2.31
C LYS A 23 5.31 13.46 -3.05
N SER A 24 6.27 12.88 -2.32
CA SER A 24 7.24 11.95 -2.91
C SER A 24 6.54 10.71 -3.42
N LEU A 25 5.59 10.18 -2.65
CA LEU A 25 4.84 9.00 -3.03
C LEU A 25 4.03 9.24 -4.31
N GLY A 26 3.41 10.40 -4.43
CA GLY A 26 2.68 10.80 -5.64
C GLY A 26 3.57 10.82 -6.88
N GLY A 27 4.83 11.25 -6.71
CA GLY A 27 5.80 11.25 -7.80
C GLY A 27 6.21 9.85 -8.26
N MET A 28 5.96 8.83 -7.46
CA MET A 28 6.28 7.43 -7.79
C MET A 28 5.11 6.69 -8.43
N LEU A 29 3.90 7.25 -8.39
CA LEU A 29 2.70 6.65 -8.96
C LEU A 29 2.46 7.18 -10.37
N ALA A 30 2.06 6.29 -11.29
CA ALA A 30 1.58 6.73 -12.60
C ALA A 30 0.28 7.51 -12.40
N GLU A 31 0.01 8.48 -13.27
CA GLU A 31 -1.20 9.29 -13.18
C GLU A 31 -2.47 8.43 -13.24
N ASP A 32 -2.43 7.39 -14.08
CA ASP A 32 -3.54 6.46 -14.27
C ASP A 32 -3.41 5.19 -13.44
N ALA A 33 -2.59 5.21 -12.39
CA ALA A 33 -2.37 4.04 -11.54
C ALA A 33 -3.68 3.55 -10.92
N VAL A 34 -3.73 2.25 -10.62
CA VAL A 34 -4.89 1.60 -10.03
C VAL A 34 -4.43 0.84 -8.79
N TRP A 35 -5.21 0.91 -7.72
CA TRP A 35 -4.89 0.24 -6.47
C TRP A 35 -6.09 -0.56 -5.99
N HIS A 36 -5.88 -1.86 -5.73
CA HIS A 36 -6.96 -2.76 -5.32
C HIS A 36 -6.78 -3.12 -3.86
N VAL A 37 -7.78 -2.81 -3.05
CA VAL A 37 -7.80 -3.10 -1.62
C VAL A 37 -8.75 -4.27 -1.36
N ALA A 38 -8.24 -5.32 -0.72
CA ALA A 38 -9.02 -6.52 -0.44
C ALA A 38 -10.12 -6.27 0.57
N GLY A 39 -11.08 -7.19 0.64
CA GLY A 39 -12.19 -7.11 1.58
C GLY A 39 -13.43 -6.46 0.98
N SER A 40 -14.38 -6.14 1.85
CA SER A 40 -15.66 -5.53 1.47
C SER A 40 -16.08 -4.40 2.40
N GLY A 41 -15.13 -3.85 3.16
CA GLY A 41 -15.37 -2.78 4.13
C GLY A 41 -15.27 -1.39 3.53
N VAL A 42 -15.25 -0.38 4.42
CA VAL A 42 -15.31 1.03 4.01
C VAL A 42 -14.11 1.50 3.19
N LEU A 43 -12.95 0.87 3.37
CA LEU A 43 -11.74 1.24 2.63
C LEU A 43 -11.41 0.26 1.51
N SER A 44 -12.23 -0.78 1.32
CA SER A 44 -11.99 -1.81 0.32
C SER A 44 -12.38 -1.33 -1.08
N GLY A 45 -11.96 -2.08 -2.10
CA GLY A 45 -12.32 -1.82 -3.48
C GLY A 45 -11.19 -1.19 -4.28
N THR A 46 -11.49 -0.85 -5.52
CA THR A 46 -10.51 -0.32 -6.47
C THR A 46 -10.45 1.20 -6.39
N LYS A 47 -9.23 1.72 -6.25
CA LYS A 47 -8.95 3.17 -6.30
C LYS A 47 -8.37 3.47 -7.66
N GLN A 48 -9.10 4.26 -8.44
CA GLN A 48 -8.75 4.55 -9.83
C GLN A 48 -8.07 5.91 -9.91
N GLY A 49 -6.82 5.92 -10.36
CA GLY A 49 -6.03 7.13 -10.55
C GLY A 49 -5.19 7.50 -9.33
N ARG A 50 -4.11 8.21 -9.58
CA ARG A 50 -3.15 8.61 -8.55
C ARG A 50 -3.80 9.36 -7.39
N ASP A 51 -4.68 10.31 -7.69
CA ASP A 51 -5.29 11.14 -6.63
C ASP A 51 -6.16 10.30 -5.70
N ALA A 52 -6.92 9.33 -6.26
CA ALA A 52 -7.75 8.43 -5.46
C ALA A 52 -6.89 7.52 -4.57
N ILE A 53 -5.73 7.08 -5.08
CA ILE A 53 -4.80 6.25 -4.32
C ILE A 53 -4.20 7.06 -3.17
N LEU A 54 -3.77 8.28 -3.43
CA LEU A 54 -3.22 9.15 -2.38
C LEU A 54 -4.27 9.49 -1.32
N ALA A 55 -5.53 9.68 -1.74
CA ALA A 55 -6.64 9.91 -0.80
C ALA A 55 -6.85 8.68 0.10
N TYR A 56 -6.76 7.48 -0.46
CA TYR A 56 -6.85 6.25 0.31
C TYR A 56 -5.71 6.15 1.33
N PHE A 57 -4.47 6.40 0.92
CA PHE A 57 -3.33 6.39 1.84
C PHE A 57 -3.50 7.44 2.95
N GLY A 58 -4.03 8.60 2.61
CA GLY A 58 -4.33 9.65 3.58
C GLY A 58 -5.36 9.22 4.60
N GLU A 59 -6.37 8.45 4.18
CA GLU A 59 -7.39 7.89 5.08
C GLU A 59 -6.80 6.92 6.09
N LEU A 60 -5.84 6.08 5.66
CA LEU A 60 -5.16 5.15 6.58
C LEU A 60 -4.50 5.92 7.72
N GLY A 61 -3.81 7.01 7.38
CA GLY A 61 -3.16 7.85 8.37
C GLY A 61 -4.13 8.63 9.24
N ALA A 62 -5.14 9.26 8.62
CA ALA A 62 -6.09 10.10 9.34
C ALA A 62 -6.92 9.28 10.34
N ARG A 63 -7.38 8.11 9.94
CA ARG A 63 -8.21 7.26 10.81
C ARG A 63 -7.44 6.63 11.95
N THR A 64 -6.12 6.55 11.86
CA THR A 64 -5.26 5.96 12.88
C THR A 64 -4.43 7.00 13.63
N GLN A 65 -4.71 8.30 13.44
CA GLN A 65 -3.93 9.39 14.05
C GLN A 65 -2.44 9.25 13.75
N GLY A 66 -2.12 8.79 12.54
CA GLY A 66 -0.75 8.68 12.06
C GLY A 66 0.02 7.46 12.53
N ASN A 67 -0.62 6.50 13.21
CA ASN A 67 0.12 5.34 13.73
C ASN A 67 0.15 4.13 12.78
N PHE A 68 -0.49 4.22 11.62
CA PHE A 68 -0.49 3.13 10.65
C PHE A 68 0.93 2.91 10.11
N GLN A 69 1.44 1.69 10.23
CA GLN A 69 2.78 1.32 9.77
C GLN A 69 2.74 0.11 8.86
N ALA A 70 3.45 0.19 7.76
CA ALA A 70 3.68 -0.93 6.86
C ALA A 70 5.15 -1.35 7.05
N LYS A 71 5.38 -2.36 7.88
CA LYS A 71 6.74 -2.84 8.15
C LYS A 71 7.13 -3.86 7.10
N VAL A 72 7.96 -3.45 6.16
CA VAL A 72 8.40 -4.31 5.07
C VAL A 72 9.37 -5.36 5.59
N GLU A 73 9.07 -6.63 5.31
CA GLU A 73 9.96 -7.74 5.63
C GLU A 73 10.79 -8.15 4.42
N ASP A 74 10.19 -8.08 3.23
CA ASP A 74 10.87 -8.52 2.03
C ASP A 74 10.27 -7.83 0.80
N ILE A 75 11.11 -7.57 -0.20
CA ILE A 75 10.66 -7.08 -1.51
C ILE A 75 11.34 -7.94 -2.56
N VAL A 76 10.54 -8.61 -3.38
CA VAL A 76 11.02 -9.58 -4.36
C VAL A 76 10.66 -9.11 -5.75
N GLY A 77 11.67 -9.04 -6.64
CA GLY A 77 11.45 -8.66 -8.03
C GLY A 77 11.20 -9.89 -8.88
N GLY A 78 10.08 -9.92 -9.57
CA GLY A 78 9.73 -10.93 -10.53
C GLY A 78 9.75 -10.38 -11.95
N GLU A 79 9.44 -11.23 -12.91
CA GLU A 79 9.44 -10.85 -14.31
C GLU A 79 8.32 -9.84 -14.63
N ASN A 80 7.14 -10.06 -14.07
CA ASN A 80 5.97 -9.22 -14.34
C ASN A 80 5.53 -8.40 -13.14
N HIS A 81 5.92 -8.79 -11.94
CA HIS A 81 5.49 -8.15 -10.71
C HIS A 81 6.65 -7.94 -9.75
N THR A 82 6.56 -6.89 -8.96
CA THR A 82 7.37 -6.71 -7.76
C THR A 82 6.46 -6.99 -6.58
N VAL A 83 6.92 -7.77 -5.61
CA VAL A 83 6.07 -8.23 -4.50
C VAL A 83 6.68 -7.78 -3.18
N ALA A 84 5.88 -7.12 -2.35
CA ALA A 84 6.29 -6.75 -1.00
C ALA A 84 5.54 -7.61 0.01
N ILE A 85 6.29 -8.11 0.99
CA ILE A 85 5.75 -8.84 2.13
C ILE A 85 5.92 -7.93 3.33
N GLN A 86 4.82 -7.61 4.00
CA GLN A 86 4.85 -6.65 5.10
C GLN A 86 4.03 -7.12 6.29
N GLN A 87 4.35 -6.57 7.46
CA GLN A 87 3.51 -6.65 8.63
C GLN A 87 2.81 -5.31 8.78
N THR A 88 1.48 -5.33 8.73
CA THR A 88 0.65 -4.14 8.85
C THR A 88 0.26 -3.96 10.31
N GLN A 89 0.57 -2.80 10.88
CA GLN A 89 0.31 -2.52 12.29
C GLN A 89 -0.34 -1.16 12.47
N ALA A 90 -1.42 -1.11 13.24
CA ALA A 90 -2.12 0.14 13.56
C ALA A 90 -3.03 -0.06 14.76
N THR A 91 -3.43 1.06 15.38
CA THR A 91 -4.48 1.06 16.40
C THR A 91 -5.51 2.12 16.06
N ASN A 92 -6.77 1.85 16.40
CA ASN A 92 -7.87 2.77 16.16
C ASN A 92 -9.02 2.45 17.11
N ASN A 93 -9.43 3.40 17.93
CA ASN A 93 -10.58 3.27 18.85
C ASN A 93 -10.52 2.00 19.71
N GLY A 94 -9.35 1.69 20.25
CA GLY A 94 -9.14 0.50 21.07
C GLY A 94 -8.97 -0.80 20.30
N LYS A 95 -9.08 -0.76 18.98
CA LYS A 95 -8.84 -1.92 18.13
C LYS A 95 -7.38 -1.94 17.69
N THR A 96 -6.82 -3.13 17.52
CA THR A 96 -5.45 -3.34 17.05
C THR A 96 -5.46 -4.12 15.74
N LEU A 97 -4.72 -3.63 14.76
CA LEU A 97 -4.47 -4.34 13.53
C LEU A 97 -3.01 -4.77 13.53
N ASP A 98 -2.76 -6.06 13.35
CA ASP A 98 -1.41 -6.62 13.32
C ASP A 98 -1.45 -7.89 12.49
N MET A 99 -1.20 -7.76 11.18
CA MET A 99 -1.34 -8.87 10.26
C MET A 99 -0.37 -8.79 9.11
N GLY A 100 -0.07 -9.95 8.53
CA GLY A 100 0.70 -10.02 7.30
C GLY A 100 -0.14 -9.54 6.11
N THR A 101 0.51 -8.79 5.22
CA THR A 101 -0.09 -8.33 3.97
C THR A 101 0.95 -8.52 2.87
N VAL A 102 0.48 -9.00 1.74
CA VAL A 102 1.30 -9.08 0.53
C VAL A 102 0.74 -8.08 -0.46
N ILE A 103 1.60 -7.27 -1.06
CA ILE A 103 1.20 -6.33 -2.09
C ILE A 103 1.96 -6.66 -3.36
N THR A 104 1.24 -6.86 -4.46
CA THR A 104 1.85 -7.04 -5.77
C THR A 104 1.81 -5.72 -6.52
N PHE A 105 2.92 -5.38 -7.18
CA PHE A 105 3.05 -4.12 -7.91
C PHE A 105 3.35 -4.41 -9.38
N VAL A 106 2.75 -3.63 -10.26
CA VAL A 106 3.15 -3.56 -11.67
C VAL A 106 3.82 -2.20 -11.86
N VAL A 107 5.04 -2.22 -12.37
CA VAL A 107 5.82 -1.01 -12.66
C VAL A 107 5.86 -0.81 -14.17
N ARG A 108 5.55 0.41 -14.61
CA ARG A 108 5.56 0.79 -16.02
C ARG A 108 6.23 2.14 -16.16
N ASP A 109 7.26 2.19 -17.01
CA ASP A 109 8.01 3.42 -17.30
C ASP A 109 8.56 4.09 -16.03
N GLY A 110 9.07 3.28 -15.10
CA GLY A 110 9.66 3.78 -13.86
C GLY A 110 8.65 4.29 -12.83
N LYS A 111 7.37 4.01 -13.02
CA LYS A 111 6.29 4.40 -12.09
C LYS A 111 5.49 3.19 -11.67
N ILE A 112 4.92 3.24 -10.48
CA ILE A 112 3.98 2.22 -10.02
C ILE A 112 2.67 2.42 -10.77
N ALA A 113 2.29 1.44 -11.58
CA ALA A 113 1.08 1.50 -12.40
C ALA A 113 -0.08 0.76 -11.74
N GLU A 114 0.19 -0.25 -10.92
CA GLU A 114 -0.85 -1.00 -10.24
C GLU A 114 -0.31 -1.55 -8.92
N GLY A 115 -1.15 -1.55 -7.90
CA GLY A 115 -0.90 -2.22 -6.64
C GLY A 115 -2.11 -3.05 -6.26
N ARG A 116 -1.90 -4.23 -5.68
CA ARG A 116 -2.98 -5.08 -5.19
C ARG A 116 -2.60 -5.65 -3.84
N GLU A 117 -3.45 -5.39 -2.85
CA GLU A 117 -3.24 -5.85 -1.48
C GLU A 117 -3.91 -7.20 -1.25
N TYR A 118 -3.19 -8.11 -0.60
CA TYR A 118 -3.69 -9.43 -0.19
C TYR A 118 -3.49 -9.52 1.32
N SER A 119 -4.57 -9.33 2.07
CA SER A 119 -4.52 -9.38 3.54
C SER A 119 -4.62 -10.81 4.03
N ALA A 120 -3.89 -11.13 5.10
CA ALA A 120 -3.96 -12.45 5.72
C ALA A 120 -5.35 -12.71 6.32
N ASP A 121 -6.06 -11.65 6.72
CA ASP A 121 -7.39 -11.75 7.32
C ASP A 121 -8.21 -10.54 6.90
N THR A 122 -8.99 -10.69 5.82
CA THR A 122 -9.78 -9.58 5.28
C THR A 122 -10.92 -9.19 6.21
N ALA A 123 -11.48 -10.14 6.97
CA ALA A 123 -12.53 -9.82 7.93
C ALA A 123 -11.99 -8.90 9.04
N ALA A 124 -10.81 -9.18 9.55
CA ALA A 124 -10.16 -8.34 10.54
C ALA A 124 -9.81 -6.97 9.97
N TRP A 125 -9.35 -6.91 8.73
CA TRP A 125 -9.09 -5.65 8.04
C TRP A 125 -10.36 -4.81 7.97
N ASP A 126 -11.46 -5.38 7.48
CA ASP A 126 -12.73 -4.68 7.34
C ASP A 126 -13.26 -4.17 8.69
N ASP A 127 -13.19 -5.01 9.72
CA ASP A 127 -13.69 -4.69 11.05
C ASP A 127 -12.91 -3.57 11.74
N PHE A 128 -11.62 -3.48 11.46
CA PHE A 128 -10.74 -2.49 12.10
C PHE A 128 -11.18 -1.04 11.84
N TRP A 129 -11.79 -0.78 10.69
CA TRP A 129 -12.11 0.57 10.23
C TRP A 129 -13.52 1.05 10.63
N VAL A 130 -14.30 0.22 11.29
CA VAL A 130 -15.67 0.58 11.70
C VAL A 130 -15.85 0.76 13.19
#